data_603c42c1eb88d2b9cb1949f26a12813e
#
_entry.id   603c42c1eb88d2b9cb1949f26a12813e
#
_cell.length_a   1.000
_cell.length_b   1.000
_cell.length_c   1.000
_cell.angle_alpha   90.00
_cell.angle_beta   90.00
_cell.angle_gamma   90.00
#
_symmetry.space_group_name_H-M   'P 1'
#
loop_
_entity.id
_entity.type
_entity.pdbx_description
1 polymer ?
#
loop_
_entity_poly.entity_id
_entity_poly.type
_entity_poly.pdbx_seq_one_letter_code
_entity_poly.pdbx_strand_id
1 'polypeptide(L)'
;MFCIEHSHNAVMVVYHSINEYHVDRIRVPNIVTPTAFEAQIRYLASTGSIISLQEYLDHREDGRPLLRKSIVVTFDDGYKDNLTIAAPILQKYGVPATFFIATGYIDTDKMKWEDQLSCLIRRSKAEAVPLSLPSKDVLFDIGSDKNKFKVIDALVNILGHLNQTERLQVLDEMRRQIKVKCDDQAGIMMNWNDVRQLANTPGFTIGSHTVTHQHLTRMPLDDVIFEVTSSKEHLEDEIGCTVTSFSYPYGDFNHEVITALQAAGYMSAGTIEYGQNSIHSDLFRLKRVQVPDQSGAQFNVGMRLRTSVFGEFLRKSYTTFNSLSRNFVN
;
A
#
# COMPACT_ATOMS: atom_id res chain seq x y z
N MET A 1 8.14 40.87 4.33
CA MET A 1 8.75 39.85 5.20
C MET A 1 7.76 38.71 5.27
N PHE A 2 7.82 37.73 4.32
CA PHE A 2 6.92 36.59 4.31
C PHE A 2 7.43 35.64 5.39
N CYS A 3 6.72 35.55 6.49
CA CYS A 3 6.90 34.45 7.43
C CYS A 3 6.60 33.15 6.68
N ILE A 4 7.64 32.37 6.39
CA ILE A 4 7.49 30.98 6.00
C ILE A 4 6.97 30.30 7.27
N GLU A 5 5.66 30.14 7.37
CA GLU A 5 5.05 29.27 8.38
C GLU A 5 5.68 27.88 8.20
N HIS A 6 6.49 27.50 9.16
CA HIS A 6 7.08 26.17 9.21
C HIS A 6 5.93 25.20 9.51
N SER A 7 5.41 24.53 8.47
CA SER A 7 4.28 23.65 8.62
C SER A 7 4.61 22.51 9.59
N HIS A 8 3.85 22.45 10.68
CA HIS A 8 3.85 21.34 11.65
C HIS A 8 2.96 20.21 11.13
N ASN A 9 3.31 19.65 9.95
CA ASN A 9 2.57 18.61 9.29
C ASN A 9 3.34 17.29 9.36
N ALA A 10 2.61 16.18 9.40
CA ALA A 10 3.16 14.83 9.28
C ALA A 10 3.14 14.35 7.83
N VAL A 11 4.18 13.66 7.43
CA VAL A 11 4.24 12.84 6.21
C VAL A 11 4.03 11.39 6.62
N MET A 12 2.99 10.76 6.10
CA MET A 12 2.78 9.32 6.29
C MET A 12 3.33 8.59 5.07
N VAL A 13 4.30 7.72 5.28
CA VAL A 13 4.87 6.89 4.22
C VAL A 13 4.24 5.51 4.22
N VAL A 14 3.97 4.96 3.03
CA VAL A 14 3.43 3.61 2.88
C VAL A 14 4.39 2.71 2.14
N TYR A 15 4.64 1.55 2.73
CA TYR A 15 5.34 0.40 2.19
C TYR A 15 4.37 -0.76 2.03
N HIS A 16 4.78 -1.79 1.29
CA HIS A 16 4.06 -3.05 1.18
C HIS A 16 5.05 -4.20 1.45
N SER A 17 5.64 -4.81 0.43
CA SER A 17 6.64 -5.87 0.59
C SER A 17 8.06 -5.31 0.65
N ILE A 18 8.88 -5.85 1.57
CA ILE A 18 10.30 -5.54 1.69
C ILE A 18 11.08 -6.81 1.34
N ASN A 19 11.41 -6.95 0.06
CA ASN A 19 12.00 -8.19 -0.42
C ASN A 19 13.00 -7.93 -1.55
N GLU A 20 13.91 -8.86 -1.77
CA GLU A 20 14.72 -8.84 -2.97
C GLU A 20 13.83 -9.13 -4.20
N TYR A 21 14.19 -8.60 -5.36
CA TYR A 21 13.57 -8.99 -6.63
C TYR A 21 14.00 -10.43 -6.96
N HIS A 22 13.34 -11.42 -6.30
CA HIS A 22 13.78 -12.79 -6.35
C HIS A 22 13.70 -13.42 -7.74
N VAL A 23 14.63 -14.32 -7.96
CA VAL A 23 14.74 -15.32 -9.03
C VAL A 23 14.80 -14.72 -10.43
N ASP A 24 13.98 -13.71 -10.76
CA ASP A 24 13.80 -13.24 -12.14
C ASP A 24 14.32 -11.81 -12.39
N ARG A 25 14.87 -11.13 -11.38
CA ARG A 25 15.42 -9.74 -11.46
C ARG A 25 14.46 -8.68 -12.03
N ILE A 26 13.16 -9.01 -12.15
CA ILE A 26 12.15 -8.09 -12.67
C ILE A 26 11.57 -7.30 -11.52
N ARG A 27 11.72 -5.99 -11.57
CA ARG A 27 11.12 -5.06 -10.61
C ARG A 27 9.60 -5.23 -10.60
N VAL A 28 9.01 -5.33 -9.41
CA VAL A 28 7.57 -5.40 -9.20
C VAL A 28 7.11 -4.10 -8.52
N PRO A 29 5.99 -3.51 -8.94
CA PRO A 29 5.40 -2.41 -8.19
C PRO A 29 5.22 -2.77 -6.72
N ASN A 30 5.40 -1.79 -5.83
CA ASN A 30 5.21 -1.92 -4.38
C ASN A 30 6.21 -2.80 -3.62
N ILE A 31 7.28 -3.28 -4.25
CA ILE A 31 8.40 -3.93 -3.56
C ILE A 31 9.54 -2.92 -3.38
N VAL A 32 10.10 -2.88 -2.18
CA VAL A 32 11.32 -2.15 -1.83
C VAL A 32 12.37 -3.16 -1.38
N THR A 33 13.58 -3.07 -1.91
CA THR A 33 14.66 -3.99 -1.51
C THR A 33 15.08 -3.74 -0.06
N PRO A 34 15.50 -4.77 0.72
CA PRO A 34 15.94 -4.61 2.10
C PRO A 34 17.04 -3.55 2.27
N THR A 35 17.99 -3.52 1.35
CA THR A 35 19.07 -2.54 1.35
C THR A 35 18.56 -1.11 1.15
N ALA A 36 17.62 -0.90 0.22
CA ALA A 36 17.01 0.40 0.00
C ALA A 36 16.15 0.80 1.20
N PHE A 37 15.34 -0.12 1.73
CA PHE A 37 14.52 0.10 2.91
C PHE A 37 15.34 0.53 4.12
N GLU A 38 16.41 -0.19 4.45
CA GLU A 38 17.28 0.17 5.58
C GLU A 38 17.91 1.55 5.40
N ALA A 39 18.38 1.88 4.18
CA ALA A 39 18.91 3.20 3.88
C ALA A 39 17.86 4.32 4.01
N GLN A 40 16.61 4.03 3.61
CA GLN A 40 15.48 4.94 3.72
C GLN A 40 15.12 5.17 5.19
N ILE A 41 14.94 4.11 5.99
CA ILE A 41 14.60 4.20 7.43
C ILE A 41 15.71 4.96 8.18
N ARG A 42 16.97 4.67 7.93
CA ARG A 42 18.11 5.41 8.51
C ARG A 42 18.04 6.90 8.17
N TYR A 43 17.75 7.25 6.92
CA TYR A 43 17.61 8.64 6.50
C TYR A 43 16.43 9.33 7.20
N LEU A 44 15.26 8.70 7.22
CA LEU A 44 14.06 9.25 7.87
C LEU A 44 14.31 9.48 9.38
N ALA A 45 14.89 8.50 10.07
CA ALA A 45 15.25 8.60 11.50
C ALA A 45 16.28 9.69 11.79
N SER A 46 17.19 9.99 10.85
CA SER A 46 18.21 11.02 11.02
C SER A 46 17.75 12.44 10.69
N THR A 47 16.67 12.60 9.94
CA THR A 47 16.24 13.90 9.37
C THR A 47 14.87 14.38 9.82
N GLY A 48 14.04 13.51 10.40
CA GLY A 48 12.70 13.80 10.86
C GLY A 48 12.45 13.28 12.28
N SER A 49 11.32 13.67 12.84
CA SER A 49 10.76 13.10 14.07
C SER A 49 9.81 11.97 13.67
N ILE A 50 10.24 10.72 13.84
CA ILE A 50 9.34 9.60 13.55
C ILE A 50 8.43 9.40 14.75
N ILE A 51 7.13 9.43 14.50
CA ILE A 51 6.07 9.23 15.49
C ILE A 51 5.19 8.06 15.06
N SER A 52 4.53 7.41 16.00
CA SER A 52 3.50 6.42 15.67
C SER A 52 2.25 7.08 15.11
N LEU A 53 1.39 6.31 14.43
CA LEU A 53 0.08 6.79 14.01
C LEU A 53 -0.77 7.18 15.23
N GLN A 54 -0.69 6.42 16.34
CA GLN A 54 -1.38 6.75 17.56
C GLN A 54 -0.92 8.10 18.14
N GLU A 55 0.38 8.35 18.19
CA GLU A 55 0.91 9.64 18.65
C GLU A 55 0.44 10.81 17.75
N TYR A 56 0.31 10.61 16.44
CA TYR A 56 -0.31 11.60 15.56
C TYR A 56 -1.77 11.86 15.93
N LEU A 57 -2.54 10.81 16.23
CA LEU A 57 -3.95 10.94 16.65
C LEU A 57 -4.07 11.64 18.00
N ASP A 58 -3.19 11.33 18.97
CA ASP A 58 -3.15 11.97 20.29
C ASP A 58 -2.83 13.48 20.18
N HIS A 59 -1.88 13.86 19.31
CA HIS A 59 -1.58 15.28 19.04
C HIS A 59 -2.79 16.03 18.51
N ARG A 60 -3.58 15.38 17.66
CA ARG A 60 -4.82 15.95 17.12
C ARG A 60 -5.89 16.10 18.20
N GLU A 61 -6.11 15.06 19.01
CA GLU A 61 -7.12 15.07 20.06
C GLU A 61 -6.83 16.16 21.10
N ASP A 62 -5.59 16.27 21.51
CA ASP A 62 -5.12 17.29 22.47
C ASP A 62 -4.98 18.68 21.87
N GLY A 63 -5.12 18.85 20.55
CA GLY A 63 -4.84 20.11 19.86
C GLY A 63 -3.37 20.56 19.92
N ARG A 64 -2.45 19.62 20.20
CA ARG A 64 -1.02 19.91 20.32
C ARG A 64 -0.36 19.94 18.93
N PRO A 65 0.50 20.94 18.64
CA PRO A 65 1.20 21.00 17.37
C PRO A 65 2.12 19.78 17.19
N LEU A 66 2.18 19.26 15.97
CA LEU A 66 3.16 18.23 15.62
C LEU A 66 4.58 18.77 15.68
N LEU A 67 5.55 17.89 15.91
CA LEU A 67 6.95 18.24 15.77
C LEU A 67 7.27 18.56 14.30
N ARG A 68 8.27 19.40 14.09
CA ARG A 68 8.72 19.71 12.74
C ARG A 68 9.21 18.45 12.04
N LYS A 69 8.72 18.24 10.80
CA LYS A 69 9.04 17.06 10.00
C LYS A 69 8.62 15.74 10.64
N SER A 70 7.44 15.71 11.26
CA SER A 70 6.87 14.45 11.74
C SER A 70 6.68 13.45 10.59
N ILE A 71 7.06 12.19 10.84
CA ILE A 71 6.96 11.10 9.87
C ILE A 71 6.26 9.93 10.54
N VAL A 72 5.27 9.36 9.86
CA VAL A 72 4.59 8.12 10.27
C VAL A 72 4.90 7.05 9.24
N VAL A 73 5.32 5.87 9.71
CA VAL A 73 5.64 4.71 8.84
C VAL A 73 4.48 3.73 8.86
N THR A 74 4.00 3.35 7.68
CA THR A 74 2.90 2.39 7.53
C THR A 74 3.25 1.31 6.51
N PHE A 75 2.65 0.13 6.69
CA PHE A 75 2.73 -1.00 5.78
C PHE A 75 1.33 -1.49 5.47
N ASP A 76 1.10 -1.90 4.23
CA ASP A 76 -0.18 -2.45 3.79
C ASP A 76 -0.04 -3.93 3.43
N ASP A 77 -1.17 -4.64 3.35
CA ASP A 77 -1.38 -6.00 2.88
C ASP A 77 -1.14 -7.13 3.90
N GLY A 78 -0.09 -7.08 4.69
CA GLY A 78 0.25 -8.15 5.63
C GLY A 78 1.23 -9.18 5.08
N TYR A 79 2.20 -8.75 4.25
CA TYR A 79 3.28 -9.62 3.76
C TYR A 79 4.18 -10.13 4.90
N LYS A 80 4.63 -11.38 4.80
CA LYS A 80 5.49 -12.00 5.82
C LYS A 80 6.83 -11.30 5.99
N ASP A 81 7.37 -10.71 4.94
CA ASP A 81 8.61 -9.93 4.98
C ASP A 81 8.50 -8.66 5.84
N ASN A 82 7.29 -8.19 6.13
CA ASN A 82 7.06 -7.12 7.10
C ASN A 82 7.53 -7.53 8.50
N LEU A 83 7.31 -8.77 8.91
CA LEU A 83 7.83 -9.32 10.16
C LEU A 83 9.30 -9.73 10.05
N THR A 84 9.65 -10.47 8.98
CA THR A 84 10.96 -11.14 8.93
C THR A 84 12.10 -10.23 8.48
N ILE A 85 11.80 -9.16 7.76
CA ILE A 85 12.80 -8.24 7.21
C ILE A 85 12.58 -6.81 7.71
N ALA A 86 11.37 -6.25 7.54
CA ALA A 86 11.13 -4.86 7.91
C ALA A 86 11.19 -4.63 9.42
N ALA A 87 10.53 -5.46 10.22
CA ALA A 87 10.46 -5.31 11.68
C ALA A 87 11.84 -5.27 12.36
N PRO A 88 12.81 -6.15 12.06
CA PRO A 88 14.16 -6.06 12.61
C PRO A 88 14.88 -4.75 12.26
N ILE A 89 14.69 -4.26 11.04
CA ILE A 89 15.28 -2.98 10.61
C ILE A 89 14.63 -1.81 11.37
N LEU A 90 13.31 -1.79 11.49
CA LEU A 90 12.59 -0.76 12.25
C LEU A 90 13.02 -0.74 13.71
N GLN A 91 13.12 -1.90 14.36
CA GLN A 91 13.58 -2.03 15.73
C GLN A 91 15.03 -1.54 15.92
N LYS A 92 15.92 -1.85 14.98
CA LYS A 92 17.32 -1.39 14.98
C LYS A 92 17.44 0.14 15.05
N TYR A 93 16.50 0.86 14.43
CA TYR A 93 16.50 2.32 14.40
C TYR A 93 15.48 2.95 15.35
N GLY A 94 14.78 2.16 16.17
CA GLY A 94 13.77 2.64 17.12
C GLY A 94 12.55 3.28 16.44
N VAL A 95 12.16 2.80 15.27
CA VAL A 95 11.11 3.38 14.42
C VAL A 95 9.79 2.67 14.67
N PRO A 96 8.75 3.37 15.17
CA PRO A 96 7.41 2.83 15.27
C PRO A 96 6.77 2.69 13.88
N ALA A 97 5.84 1.73 13.74
CA ALA A 97 5.13 1.50 12.49
C ALA A 97 3.72 0.94 12.71
N THR A 98 2.82 1.19 11.75
CA THR A 98 1.49 0.59 11.70
C THR A 98 1.39 -0.37 10.52
N PHE A 99 0.90 -1.60 10.76
CA PHE A 99 0.75 -2.64 9.75
C PHE A 99 -0.73 -2.88 9.51
N PHE A 100 -1.20 -2.55 8.31
CA PHE A 100 -2.58 -2.75 7.88
C PHE A 100 -2.73 -4.11 7.21
N ILE A 101 -3.53 -4.99 7.80
CA ILE A 101 -3.60 -6.41 7.47
C ILE A 101 -4.87 -6.72 6.68
N ALA A 102 -4.72 -7.36 5.52
CA ALA A 102 -5.82 -7.95 4.75
C ALA A 102 -6.11 -9.36 5.27
N THR A 103 -7.13 -9.49 6.13
CA THR A 103 -7.31 -10.69 6.99
C THR A 103 -7.62 -11.98 6.24
N GLY A 104 -8.25 -11.89 5.07
CA GLY A 104 -8.60 -13.07 4.28
C GLY A 104 -7.43 -13.76 3.57
N TYR A 105 -6.22 -13.19 3.70
CA TYR A 105 -4.98 -13.78 3.19
C TYR A 105 -4.10 -14.38 4.29
N ILE A 106 -4.42 -14.13 5.57
CA ILE A 106 -3.66 -14.63 6.72
C ILE A 106 -4.01 -16.09 6.97
N ASP A 107 -2.99 -16.92 7.25
CA ASP A 107 -3.11 -18.40 7.41
C ASP A 107 -3.74 -19.09 6.20
N THR A 108 -3.51 -18.55 5.00
CA THR A 108 -4.01 -19.15 3.77
C THR A 108 -2.89 -19.32 2.73
N ASP A 109 -3.07 -20.24 1.80
CA ASP A 109 -2.21 -20.37 0.61
C ASP A 109 -2.67 -19.43 -0.53
N LYS A 110 -3.61 -18.52 -0.24
CA LYS A 110 -4.11 -17.58 -1.24
C LYS A 110 -3.09 -16.50 -1.51
N MET A 111 -2.85 -16.25 -2.76
CA MET A 111 -2.11 -15.08 -3.24
C MET A 111 -3.07 -13.98 -3.63
N LYS A 112 -2.70 -12.74 -3.40
CA LYS A 112 -3.38 -11.59 -4.01
C LYS A 112 -3.30 -11.73 -5.53
N TRP A 113 -4.31 -11.26 -6.21
CA TRP A 113 -4.38 -11.39 -7.67
C TRP A 113 -3.23 -10.66 -8.39
N GLU A 114 -2.73 -9.57 -7.83
CA GLU A 114 -1.57 -8.84 -8.33
C GLU A 114 -0.30 -9.70 -8.26
N ASP A 115 -0.12 -10.43 -7.17
CA ASP A 115 1.02 -11.32 -7.00
C ASP A 115 0.94 -12.52 -7.95
N GLN A 116 -0.28 -13.06 -8.14
CA GLN A 116 -0.52 -14.12 -9.13
C GLN A 116 -0.19 -13.65 -10.54
N LEU A 117 -0.72 -12.49 -10.96
CA LEU A 117 -0.41 -11.86 -12.24
C LEU A 117 1.08 -11.67 -12.43
N SER A 118 1.73 -11.09 -11.43
CA SER A 118 3.16 -10.82 -11.44
C SER A 118 3.98 -12.11 -11.57
N CYS A 119 3.62 -13.17 -10.81
CA CYS A 119 4.26 -14.47 -10.89
C CYS A 119 4.13 -15.09 -12.30
N LEU A 120 2.92 -15.10 -12.85
CA LEU A 120 2.65 -15.66 -14.18
C LEU A 120 3.51 -14.98 -15.25
N ILE A 121 3.51 -13.67 -15.32
CA ILE A 121 4.25 -12.91 -16.33
C ILE A 121 5.76 -13.06 -16.13
N ARG A 122 6.27 -12.93 -14.91
CA ARG A 122 7.72 -13.00 -14.64
C ARG A 122 8.31 -14.35 -15.02
N ARG A 123 7.64 -15.45 -14.65
CA ARG A 123 8.11 -16.81 -14.88
C ARG A 123 7.81 -17.33 -16.28
N SER A 124 7.00 -16.64 -17.05
CA SER A 124 6.72 -17.00 -18.43
C SER A 124 8.00 -17.00 -19.27
N LYS A 125 8.16 -18.03 -20.10
CA LYS A 125 9.18 -18.14 -21.15
C LYS A 125 8.63 -17.77 -22.54
N ALA A 126 7.33 -17.40 -22.63
CA ALA A 126 6.72 -17.00 -23.87
C ALA A 126 7.22 -15.62 -24.32
N GLU A 127 7.26 -15.39 -25.62
CA GLU A 127 7.56 -14.07 -26.19
C GLU A 127 6.35 -13.12 -26.06
N ALA A 128 5.14 -13.67 -26.10
CA ALA A 128 3.90 -12.91 -25.99
C ALA A 128 2.78 -13.73 -25.38
N VAL A 129 1.79 -13.04 -24.82
CA VAL A 129 0.56 -13.62 -24.24
C VAL A 129 -0.66 -12.95 -24.85
N PRO A 130 -1.50 -13.68 -25.59
CA PRO A 130 -2.79 -13.19 -26.04
C PRO A 130 -3.79 -13.23 -24.86
N LEU A 131 -4.54 -12.18 -24.64
CA LEU A 131 -5.57 -12.10 -23.61
C LEU A 131 -6.86 -11.52 -24.18
N SER A 132 -7.97 -12.20 -23.90
CA SER A 132 -9.32 -11.67 -24.17
C SER A 132 -9.77 -10.84 -22.97
N LEU A 133 -9.67 -9.53 -23.12
CA LEU A 133 -10.19 -8.57 -22.15
C LEU A 133 -11.65 -8.23 -22.49
N PRO A 134 -12.49 -7.80 -21.55
CA PRO A 134 -13.89 -7.48 -21.80
C PRO A 134 -14.13 -6.48 -22.96
N SER A 135 -13.18 -5.59 -23.21
CA SER A 135 -13.26 -4.57 -24.26
C SER A 135 -12.63 -4.97 -25.59
N LYS A 136 -11.64 -5.88 -25.58
CA LYS A 136 -10.87 -6.29 -26.77
C LYS A 136 -9.89 -7.41 -26.49
N ASP A 137 -9.49 -8.11 -27.55
CA ASP A 137 -8.35 -9.01 -27.54
C ASP A 137 -7.05 -8.22 -27.68
N VAL A 138 -6.05 -8.55 -26.87
CA VAL A 138 -4.75 -7.87 -26.88
C VAL A 138 -3.64 -8.91 -26.83
N LEU A 139 -2.63 -8.73 -27.67
CA LEU A 139 -1.37 -9.48 -27.60
C LEU A 139 -0.33 -8.67 -26.80
N PHE A 140 0.05 -9.17 -25.66
CA PHE A 140 1.08 -8.55 -24.79
C PHE A 140 2.45 -9.15 -25.06
N ASP A 141 3.39 -8.32 -25.51
CA ASP A 141 4.79 -8.69 -25.65
C ASP A 141 5.47 -8.78 -24.26
N ILE A 142 5.93 -9.98 -23.92
CA ILE A 142 6.62 -10.28 -22.65
C ILE A 142 8.02 -10.89 -22.87
N GLY A 143 8.59 -10.76 -24.08
CA GLY A 143 9.88 -11.35 -24.49
C GLY A 143 11.11 -10.74 -23.79
N SER A 144 10.96 -9.64 -23.06
CA SER A 144 12.05 -9.03 -22.28
C SER A 144 11.60 -8.64 -20.88
N ASP A 145 12.54 -8.55 -19.92
CA ASP A 145 12.26 -8.11 -18.55
C ASP A 145 11.62 -6.73 -18.51
N LYS A 146 12.08 -5.83 -19.38
CA LYS A 146 11.52 -4.48 -19.52
C LYS A 146 10.06 -4.53 -19.98
N ASN A 147 9.72 -5.41 -20.92
CA ASN A 147 8.36 -5.57 -21.41
C ASN A 147 7.49 -6.24 -20.37
N LYS A 148 7.98 -7.29 -19.70
CA LYS A 148 7.28 -7.94 -18.58
C LYS A 148 6.88 -6.93 -17.51
N PHE A 149 7.80 -6.05 -17.09
CA PHE A 149 7.49 -4.98 -16.12
C PHE A 149 6.35 -4.08 -16.61
N LYS A 150 6.44 -3.59 -17.85
CA LYS A 150 5.39 -2.72 -18.44
C LYS A 150 4.04 -3.43 -18.54
N VAL A 151 4.05 -4.71 -18.91
CA VAL A 151 2.82 -5.51 -19.03
C VAL A 151 2.20 -5.78 -17.67
N ILE A 152 2.99 -6.08 -16.64
CA ILE A 152 2.49 -6.20 -15.26
C ILE A 152 1.81 -4.89 -14.83
N ASP A 153 2.49 -3.75 -14.98
CA ASP A 153 1.95 -2.45 -14.60
C ASP A 153 0.65 -2.12 -15.36
N ALA A 154 0.63 -2.35 -16.67
CA ALA A 154 -0.55 -2.15 -17.50
C ALA A 154 -1.71 -3.08 -17.10
N LEU A 155 -1.43 -4.36 -16.86
CA LEU A 155 -2.46 -5.33 -16.49
C LEU A 155 -2.97 -5.11 -15.07
N VAL A 156 -2.14 -4.69 -14.11
CA VAL A 156 -2.59 -4.27 -12.78
C VAL A 156 -3.62 -3.15 -12.91
N ASN A 157 -3.34 -2.15 -13.75
CA ASN A 157 -4.29 -1.07 -13.99
C ASN A 157 -5.57 -1.56 -14.68
N ILE A 158 -5.48 -2.38 -15.72
CA ILE A 158 -6.64 -2.89 -16.45
C ILE A 158 -7.50 -3.79 -15.56
N LEU A 159 -6.89 -4.81 -14.96
CA LEU A 159 -7.60 -5.81 -14.15
C LEU A 159 -8.14 -5.20 -12.84
N GLY A 160 -7.49 -4.18 -12.32
CA GLY A 160 -7.99 -3.42 -11.19
C GLY A 160 -9.34 -2.73 -11.45
N HIS A 161 -9.68 -2.43 -12.72
CA HIS A 161 -10.98 -1.87 -13.09
C HIS A 161 -12.07 -2.92 -13.32
N LEU A 162 -11.72 -4.19 -13.43
CA LEU A 162 -12.68 -5.29 -13.60
C LEU A 162 -13.30 -5.69 -12.25
N ASN A 163 -14.52 -6.23 -12.30
CA ASN A 163 -15.08 -6.92 -11.15
C ASN A 163 -14.31 -8.22 -10.85
N GLN A 164 -14.55 -8.80 -9.67
CA GLN A 164 -13.80 -9.99 -9.23
C GLN A 164 -13.96 -11.18 -10.20
N THR A 165 -15.16 -11.42 -10.71
CA THR A 165 -15.41 -12.54 -11.61
C THR A 165 -14.67 -12.40 -12.93
N GLU A 166 -14.75 -11.24 -13.55
CA GLU A 166 -14.03 -10.93 -14.81
C GLU A 166 -12.51 -11.04 -14.61
N ARG A 167 -12.00 -10.51 -13.52
CA ARG A 167 -10.58 -10.57 -13.17
C ARG A 167 -10.09 -11.99 -13.02
N LEU A 168 -10.82 -12.84 -12.29
CA LEU A 168 -10.48 -14.24 -12.11
C LEU A 168 -10.51 -15.01 -13.43
N GLN A 169 -11.47 -14.73 -14.33
CA GLN A 169 -11.53 -15.34 -15.65
C GLN A 169 -10.28 -15.03 -16.48
N VAL A 170 -9.82 -13.78 -16.48
CA VAL A 170 -8.59 -13.40 -17.19
C VAL A 170 -7.35 -14.08 -16.56
N LEU A 171 -7.24 -14.14 -15.26
CA LEU A 171 -6.15 -14.83 -14.59
C LEU A 171 -6.14 -16.33 -14.87
N ASP A 172 -7.30 -16.98 -14.93
CA ASP A 172 -7.43 -18.40 -15.26
C ASP A 172 -7.08 -18.67 -16.72
N GLU A 173 -7.42 -17.77 -17.62
CA GLU A 173 -6.96 -17.85 -19.00
C GLU A 173 -5.44 -17.73 -19.10
N MET A 174 -4.85 -16.77 -18.40
CA MET A 174 -3.39 -16.63 -18.33
C MET A 174 -2.70 -17.89 -17.79
N ARG A 175 -3.24 -18.49 -16.72
CA ARG A 175 -2.70 -19.76 -16.18
C ARG A 175 -2.70 -20.89 -17.19
N ARG A 176 -3.79 -21.03 -17.95
CA ARG A 176 -3.91 -22.06 -19.01
C ARG A 176 -2.88 -21.87 -20.12
N GLN A 177 -2.60 -20.63 -20.49
CA GLN A 177 -1.67 -20.29 -21.57
C GLN A 177 -0.22 -20.36 -21.15
N ILE A 178 0.12 -19.76 -20.00
CA ILE A 178 1.50 -19.57 -19.55
C ILE A 178 2.07 -20.84 -18.94
N LYS A 179 1.24 -21.68 -18.32
CA LYS A 179 1.62 -22.99 -17.74
C LYS A 179 2.80 -22.95 -16.78
N VAL A 180 2.96 -21.88 -16.04
CA VAL A 180 3.96 -21.79 -14.94
C VAL A 180 3.29 -22.07 -13.60
N LYS A 181 4.06 -22.63 -12.66
CA LYS A 181 3.62 -22.83 -11.28
C LYS A 181 4.02 -21.63 -10.44
N CYS A 182 3.10 -21.18 -9.60
CA CYS A 182 3.31 -20.14 -8.60
C CYS A 182 3.13 -20.68 -7.17
N ASP A 183 3.08 -22.00 -6.98
CA ASP A 183 2.78 -22.67 -5.72
C ASP A 183 3.88 -22.46 -4.66
N ASP A 184 5.11 -22.18 -5.06
CA ASP A 184 6.22 -21.83 -4.17
C ASP A 184 6.17 -20.40 -3.62
N GLN A 185 5.11 -19.68 -3.93
CA GLN A 185 4.75 -18.40 -3.29
C GLN A 185 3.85 -18.62 -2.05
N ALA A 186 3.57 -19.86 -1.67
CA ALA A 186 2.95 -20.17 -0.39
C ALA A 186 3.79 -19.59 0.76
N GLY A 187 3.14 -18.88 1.70
CA GLY A 187 3.82 -18.24 2.83
C GLY A 187 4.43 -16.85 2.54
N ILE A 188 4.08 -16.19 1.44
CA ILE A 188 4.41 -14.78 1.23
C ILE A 188 3.61 -13.86 2.16
N MET A 189 2.44 -14.30 2.62
CA MET A 189 1.63 -13.60 3.60
C MET A 189 1.94 -14.12 5.01
N MET A 190 1.68 -13.28 6.02
CA MET A 190 1.78 -13.67 7.43
C MET A 190 0.77 -14.76 7.79
N ASN A 191 1.07 -15.49 8.85
CA ASN A 191 0.09 -16.27 9.61
C ASN A 191 -0.33 -15.50 10.88
N TRP A 192 -1.33 -15.98 11.62
CA TRP A 192 -1.82 -15.30 12.83
C TRP A 192 -0.76 -15.22 13.95
N ASN A 193 0.16 -16.20 14.02
CA ASN A 193 1.29 -16.09 14.96
C ASN A 193 2.21 -14.92 14.60
N ASP A 194 2.47 -14.71 13.30
CA ASP A 194 3.27 -13.59 12.81
C ASP A 194 2.60 -12.25 13.14
N VAL A 195 1.27 -12.13 12.95
CA VAL A 195 0.48 -10.92 13.28
C VAL A 195 0.51 -10.65 14.78
N ARG A 196 0.29 -11.68 15.62
CA ARG A 196 0.41 -11.55 17.07
C ARG A 196 1.80 -11.12 17.50
N GLN A 197 2.84 -11.62 16.86
CA GLN A 197 4.23 -11.22 17.14
C GLN A 197 4.45 -9.74 16.83
N LEU A 198 3.96 -9.23 15.69
CA LEU A 198 4.02 -7.79 15.37
C LEU A 198 3.25 -6.97 16.40
N ALA A 199 2.00 -7.37 16.73
CA ALA A 199 1.16 -6.67 17.70
C ALA A 199 1.80 -6.56 19.10
N ASN A 200 2.57 -7.58 19.50
CA ASN A 200 3.29 -7.59 20.79
C ASN A 200 4.67 -6.91 20.73
N THR A 201 5.11 -6.42 19.57
CA THR A 201 6.38 -5.72 19.45
C THR A 201 6.22 -4.24 19.84
N PRO A 202 6.98 -3.73 20.82
CA PRO A 202 6.90 -2.34 21.23
C PRO A 202 7.08 -1.36 20.07
N GLY A 203 6.19 -0.38 19.98
CA GLY A 203 6.19 0.63 18.91
C GLY A 203 5.47 0.20 17.63
N PHE A 204 4.98 -1.04 17.53
CA PHE A 204 4.20 -1.50 16.39
C PHE A 204 2.71 -1.56 16.73
N THR A 205 1.88 -1.22 15.75
CA THR A 205 0.42 -1.29 15.85
C THR A 205 -0.16 -2.00 14.65
N ILE A 206 -1.29 -2.67 14.84
CA ILE A 206 -2.02 -3.35 13.78
C ILE A 206 -3.23 -2.50 13.40
N GLY A 207 -3.46 -2.36 12.09
CA GLY A 207 -4.64 -1.77 11.49
C GLY A 207 -5.30 -2.74 10.52
N SER A 208 -6.51 -2.41 10.09
CA SER A 208 -7.27 -3.24 9.15
C SER A 208 -7.08 -2.77 7.69
N HIS A 209 -7.04 -3.75 6.78
CA HIS A 209 -6.99 -3.54 5.33
C HIS A 209 -8.04 -4.38 4.60
N THR A 210 -9.24 -4.49 5.18
CA THR A 210 -10.35 -5.34 4.73
C THR A 210 -10.10 -6.84 4.89
N VAL A 211 -11.07 -7.65 4.49
CA VAL A 211 -10.93 -9.11 4.39
C VAL A 211 -10.27 -9.48 3.06
N THR A 212 -10.87 -9.05 1.94
CA THR A 212 -10.54 -9.56 0.60
C THR A 212 -9.72 -8.61 -0.27
N HIS A 213 -9.34 -7.43 0.25
CA HIS A 213 -8.54 -6.43 -0.47
C HIS A 213 -9.19 -6.01 -1.79
N GLN A 214 -10.49 -5.70 -1.80
CA GLN A 214 -11.20 -5.25 -2.99
C GLN A 214 -11.46 -3.74 -2.96
N HIS A 215 -11.79 -3.18 -4.14
CA HIS A 215 -12.26 -1.79 -4.27
C HIS A 215 -13.60 -1.60 -3.58
N LEU A 216 -13.63 -1.08 -2.37
CA LEU A 216 -14.83 -0.91 -1.57
C LEU A 216 -15.88 -0.03 -2.26
N THR A 217 -15.46 0.96 -3.04
CA THR A 217 -16.37 1.86 -3.78
C THR A 217 -17.14 1.18 -4.91
N ARG A 218 -16.81 -0.07 -5.23
CA ARG A 218 -17.43 -0.87 -6.30
C ARG A 218 -18.24 -2.05 -5.79
N MET A 219 -18.34 -2.17 -4.48
CA MET A 219 -19.07 -3.25 -3.82
C MET A 219 -20.46 -2.76 -3.37
N PRO A 220 -21.45 -3.66 -3.28
CA PRO A 220 -22.69 -3.39 -2.56
C PRO A 220 -22.41 -2.98 -1.11
N LEU A 221 -23.25 -2.12 -0.55
CA LEU A 221 -23.03 -1.58 0.80
C LEU A 221 -22.95 -2.69 1.87
N ASP A 222 -23.77 -3.74 1.78
CA ASP A 222 -23.73 -4.86 2.71
C ASP A 222 -22.38 -5.58 2.70
N ASP A 223 -21.78 -5.74 1.51
CA ASP A 223 -20.45 -6.33 1.37
C ASP A 223 -19.37 -5.38 1.93
N VAL A 224 -19.52 -4.05 1.74
CA VAL A 224 -18.60 -3.06 2.36
C VAL A 224 -18.67 -3.16 3.89
N ILE A 225 -19.87 -3.24 4.46
CA ILE A 225 -20.06 -3.40 5.92
C ILE A 225 -19.38 -4.70 6.38
N PHE A 226 -19.59 -5.80 5.68
CA PHE A 226 -18.92 -7.08 5.98
C PHE A 226 -17.39 -6.93 5.94
N GLU A 227 -16.82 -6.36 4.89
CA GLU A 227 -15.37 -6.19 4.73
C GLU A 227 -14.73 -5.41 5.88
N VAL A 228 -15.38 -4.33 6.32
CA VAL A 228 -14.83 -3.46 7.36
C VAL A 228 -15.08 -3.97 8.77
N THR A 229 -16.23 -4.59 9.05
CA THR A 229 -16.54 -5.11 10.38
C THR A 229 -15.82 -6.43 10.64
N SER A 230 -15.93 -7.40 9.72
CA SER A 230 -15.32 -8.73 9.90
C SER A 230 -13.81 -8.68 9.97
N SER A 231 -13.17 -7.79 9.20
CA SER A 231 -11.71 -7.63 9.29
C SER A 231 -11.28 -7.06 10.64
N LYS A 232 -12.05 -6.12 11.19
CA LYS A 232 -11.79 -5.55 12.52
C LYS A 232 -11.96 -6.59 13.62
N GLU A 233 -13.13 -7.24 13.67
CA GLU A 233 -13.45 -8.26 14.66
C GLU A 233 -12.41 -9.38 14.67
N HIS A 234 -12.06 -9.90 13.50
CA HIS A 234 -11.07 -10.97 13.36
C HIS A 234 -9.68 -10.53 13.86
N LEU A 235 -9.24 -9.31 13.55
CA LEU A 235 -7.99 -8.78 14.09
C LEU A 235 -8.04 -8.65 15.62
N GLU A 236 -9.10 -8.04 16.15
CA GLU A 236 -9.27 -7.82 17.60
C GLU A 236 -9.31 -9.15 18.38
N ASP A 237 -9.99 -10.17 17.85
CA ASP A 237 -10.04 -11.52 18.42
C ASP A 237 -8.64 -12.16 18.46
N GLU A 238 -7.86 -11.98 17.41
CA GLU A 238 -6.53 -12.61 17.26
C GLU A 238 -5.43 -11.92 18.06
N ILE A 239 -5.48 -10.58 18.17
CA ILE A 239 -4.41 -9.80 18.83
C ILE A 239 -4.80 -9.33 20.25
N GLY A 240 -6.08 -9.45 20.65
CA GLY A 240 -6.55 -9.09 21.99
C GLY A 240 -6.54 -7.59 22.30
N CYS A 241 -6.49 -6.72 21.29
CA CYS A 241 -6.56 -5.27 21.47
C CYS A 241 -7.37 -4.59 20.38
N THR A 242 -7.86 -3.38 20.67
CA THR A 242 -8.74 -2.64 19.74
C THR A 242 -7.99 -2.16 18.49
N VAL A 243 -8.61 -2.37 17.34
CA VAL A 243 -8.13 -1.91 16.03
C VAL A 243 -8.88 -0.63 15.63
N THR A 244 -8.21 0.51 15.68
CA THR A 244 -8.82 1.83 15.46
C THR A 244 -8.50 2.46 14.11
N SER A 245 -7.52 1.92 13.40
CA SER A 245 -7.04 2.49 12.13
C SER A 245 -7.27 1.56 10.96
N PHE A 246 -7.60 2.15 9.82
CA PHE A 246 -7.92 1.47 8.58
C PHE A 246 -7.05 1.97 7.43
N SER A 247 -6.83 1.15 6.41
CA SER A 247 -6.26 1.57 5.12
C SER A 247 -7.18 1.13 4.00
N TYR A 248 -7.54 2.05 3.10
CA TYR A 248 -8.37 1.71 1.95
C TYR A 248 -7.56 0.94 0.91
N PRO A 249 -7.98 -0.28 0.49
CA PRO A 249 -7.42 -0.92 -0.69
C PRO A 249 -7.46 0.02 -1.90
N TYR A 250 -6.34 0.11 -2.61
CA TYR A 250 -6.14 1.05 -3.75
C TYR A 250 -6.34 2.53 -3.40
N GLY A 251 -6.56 2.86 -2.13
CA GLY A 251 -6.87 4.22 -1.68
C GLY A 251 -8.26 4.72 -2.03
N ASP A 252 -9.15 3.86 -2.54
CA ASP A 252 -10.50 4.20 -2.98
C ASP A 252 -11.47 4.33 -1.80
N PHE A 253 -12.15 5.46 -1.72
CA PHE A 253 -13.18 5.73 -0.71
C PHE A 253 -14.29 6.63 -1.27
N ASN A 254 -15.47 6.53 -0.67
CA ASN A 254 -16.60 7.42 -0.88
C ASN A 254 -17.30 7.67 0.46
N HIS A 255 -18.38 8.43 0.46
CA HIS A 255 -19.10 8.76 1.68
C HIS A 255 -19.70 7.53 2.37
N GLU A 256 -20.22 6.58 1.61
CA GLU A 256 -20.81 5.34 2.15
C GLU A 256 -19.77 4.48 2.85
N VAL A 257 -18.59 4.31 2.24
CA VAL A 257 -17.46 3.58 2.84
C VAL A 257 -16.98 4.26 4.12
N ILE A 258 -16.85 5.60 4.13
CA ILE A 258 -16.47 6.35 5.35
C ILE A 258 -17.52 6.14 6.45
N THR A 259 -18.83 6.20 6.12
CA THR A 259 -19.89 5.98 7.08
C THR A 259 -19.84 4.56 7.66
N ALA A 260 -19.57 3.54 6.84
CA ALA A 260 -19.42 2.15 7.31
C ALA A 260 -18.21 2.01 8.27
N LEU A 261 -17.08 2.65 7.97
CA LEU A 261 -15.90 2.66 8.86
C LEU A 261 -16.22 3.32 10.21
N GLN A 262 -16.90 4.47 10.20
CA GLN A 262 -17.30 5.17 11.42
C GLN A 262 -18.25 4.33 12.26
N ALA A 263 -19.23 3.69 11.62
CA ALA A 263 -20.18 2.78 12.29
C ALA A 263 -19.49 1.55 12.89
N ALA A 264 -18.43 1.04 12.23
CA ALA A 264 -17.59 -0.05 12.74
C ALA A 264 -16.63 0.38 13.86
N GLY A 265 -16.57 1.69 14.20
CA GLY A 265 -15.74 2.23 15.28
C GLY A 265 -14.28 2.46 14.93
N TYR A 266 -13.95 2.60 13.64
CA TYR A 266 -12.62 3.10 13.25
C TYR A 266 -12.53 4.61 13.56
N MET A 267 -11.32 5.06 13.89
CA MET A 267 -11.01 6.45 14.21
C MET A 267 -10.24 7.15 13.09
N SER A 268 -9.56 6.40 12.23
CA SER A 268 -8.79 6.95 11.12
C SER A 268 -8.69 6.00 9.95
N ALA A 269 -8.48 6.57 8.74
CA ALA A 269 -8.25 5.79 7.54
C ALA A 269 -7.22 6.45 6.60
N GLY A 270 -6.25 5.66 6.15
CA GLY A 270 -5.21 6.06 5.21
C GLY A 270 -5.62 5.84 3.76
N THR A 271 -5.38 6.86 2.93
CA THR A 271 -5.57 6.82 1.47
C THR A 271 -4.23 6.69 0.75
N ILE A 272 -4.25 6.71 -0.59
CA ILE A 272 -3.06 6.92 -1.42
C ILE A 272 -3.04 8.35 -2.01
N GLU A 273 -3.93 9.24 -1.55
CA GLU A 273 -3.84 10.66 -1.89
C GLU A 273 -2.49 11.20 -1.40
N TYR A 274 -1.78 11.82 -2.32
CA TYR A 274 -0.48 12.38 -2.02
C TYR A 274 -0.57 13.68 -1.23
N GLY A 275 0.24 13.84 -0.18
CA GLY A 275 0.35 15.10 0.56
C GLY A 275 0.82 14.91 1.99
N GLN A 276 0.62 15.94 2.78
CA GLN A 276 0.92 16.00 4.20
C GLN A 276 -0.39 16.10 5.00
N ASN A 277 -0.32 15.74 6.26
CA ASN A 277 -1.44 15.82 7.20
C ASN A 277 -1.09 16.77 8.35
N SER A 278 -1.95 17.76 8.59
CA SER A 278 -1.92 18.59 9.80
C SER A 278 -2.81 17.96 10.88
N ILE A 279 -2.77 18.48 12.09
CA ILE A 279 -3.72 18.11 13.15
C ILE A 279 -5.19 18.42 12.81
N HIS A 280 -5.46 19.20 11.75
CA HIS A 280 -6.80 19.54 11.26
C HIS A 280 -7.22 18.74 10.03
N SER A 281 -6.39 17.80 9.56
CA SER A 281 -6.73 16.95 8.40
C SER A 281 -7.92 16.04 8.72
N ASP A 282 -8.70 15.70 7.71
CA ASP A 282 -9.77 14.71 7.83
C ASP A 282 -9.17 13.34 8.17
N LEU A 283 -9.55 12.77 9.31
CA LEU A 283 -9.00 11.51 9.80
C LEU A 283 -9.36 10.32 8.91
N PHE A 284 -10.46 10.39 8.17
CA PHE A 284 -10.84 9.35 7.22
C PHE A 284 -10.29 9.57 5.81
N ARG A 285 -9.40 10.57 5.64
CA ARG A 285 -8.72 10.89 4.39
C ARG A 285 -7.24 11.22 4.60
N LEU A 286 -6.57 10.44 5.46
CA LEU A 286 -5.16 10.66 5.73
C LEU A 286 -4.33 10.37 4.47
N LYS A 287 -3.60 11.39 4.03
CA LYS A 287 -2.75 11.33 2.84
C LYS A 287 -1.50 10.55 3.12
N ARG A 288 -1.10 9.70 2.17
CA ARG A 288 0.12 8.89 2.30
C ARG A 288 1.00 9.00 1.07
N VAL A 289 2.29 8.83 1.28
CA VAL A 289 3.32 8.90 0.23
C VAL A 289 3.87 7.50 0.00
N GLN A 290 3.58 6.94 -1.17
CA GLN A 290 4.17 5.67 -1.56
C GLN A 290 5.68 5.84 -1.78
N VAL A 291 6.46 4.96 -1.16
CA VAL A 291 7.92 5.00 -1.20
C VAL A 291 8.42 4.10 -2.35
N PRO A 292 9.18 4.66 -3.30
CA PRO A 292 9.76 3.85 -4.37
C PRO A 292 11.00 3.09 -3.88
N ASP A 293 11.36 2.01 -4.59
CA ASP A 293 12.64 1.32 -4.40
C ASP A 293 13.81 2.17 -4.91
N GLN A 294 14.22 3.11 -4.09
CA GLN A 294 15.31 4.05 -4.34
C GLN A 294 16.07 4.30 -3.03
N SER A 295 17.37 4.52 -3.12
CA SER A 295 18.21 4.84 -1.96
C SER A 295 19.10 6.05 -2.25
N GLY A 296 19.83 6.51 -1.22
CA GLY A 296 20.81 7.59 -1.35
C GLY A 296 20.22 8.92 -1.81
N ALA A 297 20.96 9.62 -2.67
CA ALA A 297 20.61 10.99 -3.08
C ALA A 297 19.26 11.08 -3.80
N GLN A 298 18.86 10.08 -4.58
CA GLN A 298 17.59 10.08 -5.30
C GLN A 298 16.40 10.02 -4.33
N PHE A 299 16.46 9.14 -3.33
CA PHE A 299 15.45 9.07 -2.29
C PHE A 299 15.40 10.37 -1.48
N ASN A 300 16.56 10.86 -1.05
CA ASN A 300 16.68 12.06 -0.21
C ASN A 300 16.10 13.30 -0.90
N VAL A 301 16.43 13.51 -2.17
CA VAL A 301 15.86 14.61 -2.98
C VAL A 301 14.37 14.40 -3.22
N GLY A 302 13.98 13.18 -3.57
CA GLY A 302 12.58 12.81 -3.76
C GLY A 302 11.73 13.07 -2.52
N MET A 303 12.21 12.69 -1.33
CA MET A 303 11.51 12.95 -0.07
C MET A 303 11.46 14.44 0.27
N ARG A 304 12.56 15.19 0.10
CA ARG A 304 12.56 16.65 0.31
C ARG A 304 11.55 17.36 -0.58
N LEU A 305 11.47 17.00 -1.85
CA LEU A 305 10.48 17.58 -2.78
C LEU A 305 9.04 17.16 -2.38
N ARG A 306 8.85 15.89 -1.99
CA ARG A 306 7.54 15.36 -1.60
C ARG A 306 7.03 15.94 -0.29
N THR A 307 7.93 16.33 0.60
CA THR A 307 7.62 16.93 1.91
C THR A 307 7.60 18.45 1.89
N SER A 308 7.83 19.10 0.74
CA SER A 308 7.78 20.55 0.60
C SER A 308 6.44 21.02 0.02
N VAL A 309 5.99 22.19 0.45
CA VAL A 309 4.80 22.85 -0.11
C VAL A 309 4.92 23.07 -1.63
N PHE A 310 6.13 23.31 -2.10
CA PHE A 310 6.44 23.48 -3.52
C PHE A 310 6.26 22.18 -4.32
N GLY A 311 6.61 21.03 -3.74
CA GLY A 311 6.41 19.72 -4.36
C GLY A 311 4.91 19.37 -4.53
N GLU A 312 4.08 19.76 -3.57
CA GLU A 312 2.63 19.60 -3.66
C GLU A 312 2.03 20.47 -4.80
N PHE A 313 2.54 21.70 -4.96
CA PHE A 313 2.14 22.60 -6.05
C PHE A 313 2.54 22.05 -7.43
N LEU A 314 3.78 21.62 -7.62
CA LEU A 314 4.27 21.06 -8.90
C LEU A 314 3.46 19.84 -9.33
N ARG A 315 3.06 18.98 -8.42
CA ARG A 315 2.31 17.77 -8.73
C ARG A 315 0.84 18.05 -9.06
N LYS A 316 0.20 18.98 -8.37
CA LYS A 316 -1.16 19.46 -8.75
C LYS A 316 -1.17 19.99 -10.18
N SER A 317 -0.14 20.73 -10.57
CA SER A 317 0.03 21.22 -11.94
C SER A 317 0.23 20.10 -12.95
N TYR A 318 0.99 19.04 -12.58
CA TYR A 318 1.28 17.89 -13.46
C TYR A 318 0.07 16.95 -13.62
N THR A 319 -0.71 16.71 -12.55
CA THR A 319 -1.94 15.93 -12.64
C THR A 319 -3.03 16.64 -13.44
N THR A 320 -3.15 17.95 -13.29
CA THR A 320 -4.07 18.79 -14.10
C THR A 320 -3.67 18.78 -15.58
N PHE A 321 -2.37 18.84 -15.89
CA PHE A 321 -1.86 18.77 -17.26
C PHE A 321 -2.11 17.39 -17.91
N ASN A 322 -1.90 16.30 -17.16
CA ASN A 322 -2.14 14.94 -17.66
C ASN A 322 -3.64 14.60 -17.78
N SER A 323 -4.52 15.19 -16.95
CA SER A 323 -5.97 15.02 -17.11
C SER A 323 -6.49 15.77 -18.36
N LEU A 324 -5.88 16.90 -18.69
CA LEU A 324 -6.19 17.64 -19.93
C LEU A 324 -5.67 16.94 -21.18
N SER A 325 -4.50 16.30 -21.11
CA SER A 325 -3.96 15.54 -22.25
C SER A 325 -4.71 14.23 -22.54
N ARG A 326 -5.38 13.62 -21.55
CA ARG A 326 -6.25 12.44 -21.76
C ARG A 326 -7.56 12.76 -22.47
N ASN A 327 -8.02 14.02 -22.46
CA ASN A 327 -9.19 14.49 -23.17
C ASN A 327 -8.93 14.87 -24.66
N PHE A 328 -7.67 14.76 -25.13
CA PHE A 328 -7.31 15.02 -26.53
C PHE A 328 -6.98 13.77 -27.34
N VAL A 329 -7.20 12.56 -26.77
CA VAL A 329 -7.04 11.27 -27.46
C VAL A 329 -8.37 10.52 -27.34
N ASN A 330 -9.39 11.05 -27.98
CA ASN A 330 -10.62 10.38 -28.41
C ASN A 330 -10.83 10.64 -29.91
#